data_c6da7dccfdf83e12136dd04e00241946
#
_entry.id   c6da7dccfdf83e12136dd04e00241946
#
_cell.length_a   1.000
_cell.length_b   1.000
_cell.length_c   1.000
_cell.angle_alpha   90.00
_cell.angle_beta   90.00
_cell.angle_gamma   90.00
#
_symmetry.space_group_name_H-M   'P 1'
#
loop_
_entity.id
_entity.type
_entity.pdbx_description
1 polymer ?
#
loop_
_entity_poly.entity_id
_entity_poly.type
_entity_poly.pdbx_seq_one_letter_code
_entity_poly.pdbx_strand_id
1 'polypeptide(L)'
;MAVSNYQNLIVWRKAMNLAKEVYTLVKLLPKEELYALSDQIRRSVVSIPSNIAEGCGRESKSQMANFLRIAKGSAAELETQLLLCKEIGFIEETKLETSFALLDEISRMIRSLLRMR
;
A
#
# COMPACT_ATOMS: atom_id res chain seq x y z
N MET A 1 -5.46 -6.07 24.13
CA MET A 1 -5.60 -7.07 23.08
C MET A 1 -4.69 -6.73 21.90
N ALA A 2 -3.86 -7.69 21.52
CA ALA A 2 -2.90 -7.44 20.46
C ALA A 2 -3.55 -7.03 19.13
N VAL A 3 -4.75 -7.56 18.87
CA VAL A 3 -5.45 -7.35 17.59
C VAL A 3 -5.69 -5.87 17.30
N SER A 4 -5.96 -5.05 18.33
CA SER A 4 -6.28 -3.65 18.11
C SER A 4 -5.04 -2.75 18.03
N ASN A 5 -3.84 -3.28 18.36
CA ASN A 5 -2.63 -2.44 18.42
C ASN A 5 -2.22 -1.89 17.06
N TYR A 6 -2.43 -2.66 15.98
CA TYR A 6 -2.04 -2.18 14.65
C TYR A 6 -2.79 -0.90 14.25
N GLN A 7 -4.00 -0.72 14.76
CA GLN A 7 -4.81 0.45 14.42
C GLN A 7 -4.23 1.76 14.99
N ASN A 8 -3.32 1.65 15.95
CA ASN A 8 -2.63 2.80 16.51
C ASN A 8 -1.34 3.13 15.78
N LEU A 9 -0.89 2.25 14.87
CA LEU A 9 0.32 2.50 14.11
C LEU A 9 0.09 3.55 13.03
N ILE A 10 0.97 4.52 12.98
CA ILE A 10 0.87 5.59 11.98
C ILE A 10 0.98 5.00 10.58
N VAL A 11 1.89 4.02 10.38
CA VAL A 11 2.07 3.42 9.06
C VAL A 11 0.81 2.70 8.59
N TRP A 12 0.09 2.04 9.49
CA TRP A 12 -1.17 1.39 9.13
C TRP A 12 -2.23 2.40 8.70
N ARG A 13 -2.35 3.50 9.45
CA ARG A 13 -3.31 4.55 9.13
C ARG A 13 -3.01 5.21 7.79
N LYS A 14 -1.73 5.44 7.51
CA LYS A 14 -1.33 6.00 6.21
C LYS A 14 -1.63 5.01 5.09
N ALA A 15 -1.43 3.71 5.32
CA ALA A 15 -1.76 2.70 4.33
C ALA A 15 -3.26 2.64 4.07
N MET A 16 -4.09 2.82 5.11
CA MET A 16 -5.54 2.90 4.94
C MET A 16 -5.94 4.15 4.15
N ASN A 17 -5.30 5.27 4.43
CA ASN A 17 -5.55 6.51 3.68
C ASN A 17 -5.16 6.35 2.22
N LEU A 18 -4.03 5.69 1.97
CA LEU A 18 -3.60 5.41 0.61
C LEU A 18 -4.62 4.54 -0.12
N ALA A 19 -5.17 3.53 0.55
CA ALA A 19 -6.17 2.66 -0.07
C ALA A 19 -7.41 3.45 -0.48
N LYS A 20 -7.87 4.36 0.37
CA LYS A 20 -9.03 5.21 0.04
C LYS A 20 -8.73 6.08 -1.18
N GLU A 21 -7.54 6.68 -1.20
CA GLU A 21 -7.12 7.55 -2.31
C GLU A 21 -7.06 6.76 -3.62
N VAL A 22 -6.44 5.58 -3.57
CA VAL A 22 -6.25 4.76 -4.76
C VAL A 22 -7.57 4.21 -5.29
N TYR A 23 -8.51 3.85 -4.40
CA TYR A 23 -9.83 3.41 -4.84
C TYR A 23 -10.55 4.51 -5.63
N THR A 24 -10.36 5.78 -5.23
CA THR A 24 -10.90 6.91 -5.98
C THR A 24 -10.22 7.03 -7.35
N LEU A 25 -8.89 6.90 -7.38
CA LEU A 25 -8.12 7.01 -8.63
C LEU A 25 -8.48 5.91 -9.63
N VAL A 26 -8.74 4.70 -9.14
CA VAL A 26 -9.05 3.56 -10.02
C VAL A 26 -10.31 3.83 -10.85
N LYS A 27 -11.23 4.65 -10.36
CA LYS A 27 -12.44 5.01 -11.10
C LYS A 27 -12.15 5.77 -12.38
N LEU A 28 -10.93 6.32 -12.51
CA LEU A 28 -10.52 7.06 -13.71
C LEU A 28 -10.05 6.16 -14.83
N LEU A 29 -9.78 4.88 -14.54
CA LEU A 29 -9.33 3.94 -15.56
C LEU A 29 -10.47 3.54 -16.49
N PRO A 30 -10.17 3.20 -17.75
CA PRO A 30 -11.19 2.71 -18.67
C PRO A 30 -11.86 1.43 -18.15
N LYS A 31 -13.11 1.24 -18.54
CA LYS A 31 -13.87 0.05 -18.11
C LYS A 31 -13.20 -1.25 -18.53
N GLU A 32 -12.48 -1.24 -19.63
CA GLU A 32 -11.75 -2.41 -20.12
C GLU A 32 -10.72 -2.91 -19.11
N GLU A 33 -10.27 -2.03 -18.20
CA GLU A 33 -9.27 -2.41 -17.20
C GLU A 33 -9.88 -2.96 -15.92
N LEU A 34 -11.20 -3.06 -15.83
CA LEU A 34 -11.88 -3.45 -14.59
C LEU A 34 -11.36 -4.76 -14.01
N TYR A 35 -11.15 -5.78 -14.84
CA TYR A 35 -10.67 -7.09 -14.41
C TYR A 35 -9.18 -7.29 -14.72
N ALA A 36 -8.47 -6.24 -15.04
CA ALA A 36 -7.05 -6.29 -15.35
C ALA A 36 -6.30 -5.32 -14.43
N LEU A 37 -5.87 -4.17 -14.95
CA LEU A 37 -5.04 -3.23 -14.19
C LEU A 37 -5.76 -2.68 -12.96
N SER A 38 -7.04 -2.34 -13.09
CA SER A 38 -7.83 -1.83 -11.95
C SER A 38 -7.86 -2.85 -10.82
N ASP A 39 -8.09 -4.12 -11.15
CA ASP A 39 -8.13 -5.17 -10.15
C ASP A 39 -6.78 -5.36 -9.46
N GLN A 40 -5.69 -5.35 -10.24
CA GLN A 40 -4.35 -5.48 -9.70
C GLN A 40 -3.99 -4.33 -8.76
N ILE A 41 -4.37 -3.11 -9.11
CA ILE A 41 -4.11 -1.93 -8.28
C ILE A 41 -4.85 -2.05 -6.95
N ARG A 42 -6.13 -2.43 -6.99
CA ARG A 42 -6.91 -2.62 -5.76
C ARG A 42 -6.30 -3.69 -4.88
N ARG A 43 -5.85 -4.81 -5.45
CA ARG A 43 -5.23 -5.88 -4.69
C ARG A 43 -3.93 -5.43 -4.03
N SER A 44 -3.10 -4.70 -4.77
CA SER A 44 -1.82 -4.20 -4.25
C SER A 44 -2.03 -3.26 -3.08
N VAL A 45 -2.94 -2.31 -3.22
CA VAL A 45 -3.12 -1.28 -2.19
C VAL A 45 -3.72 -1.87 -0.91
N VAL A 46 -4.63 -2.85 -1.03
CA VAL A 46 -5.22 -3.51 0.13
C VAL A 46 -4.19 -4.39 0.83
N SER A 47 -3.27 -4.98 0.08
CA SER A 47 -2.23 -5.84 0.63
C SER A 47 -1.32 -5.10 1.60
N ILE A 48 -1.14 -3.79 1.44
CA ILE A 48 -0.25 -3.02 2.32
C ILE A 48 -0.77 -3.01 3.77
N PRO A 49 -1.95 -2.44 4.05
CA PRO A 49 -2.44 -2.44 5.43
C PRO A 49 -2.75 -3.83 5.95
N SER A 50 -3.17 -4.74 5.08
CA SER A 50 -3.49 -6.11 5.50
C SER A 50 -2.25 -6.82 6.04
N ASN A 51 -1.10 -6.67 5.39
CA ASN A 51 0.13 -7.32 5.83
C ASN A 51 0.74 -6.62 7.04
N ILE A 52 0.58 -5.31 7.16
CA ILE A 52 0.99 -4.62 8.39
C ILE A 52 0.21 -5.17 9.58
N ALA A 53 -1.11 -5.28 9.45
CA ALA A 53 -1.96 -5.81 10.52
C ALA A 53 -1.62 -7.27 10.83
N GLU A 54 -1.41 -8.07 9.79
CA GLU A 54 -1.07 -9.49 9.95
C GLU A 54 0.24 -9.63 10.71
N GLY A 55 1.25 -8.84 10.35
CA GLY A 55 2.55 -8.87 11.03
C GLY A 55 2.44 -8.52 12.51
N CYS A 56 1.60 -7.54 12.83
CA CYS A 56 1.40 -7.12 14.23
C CYS A 56 0.76 -8.22 15.08
N GLY A 57 0.04 -9.15 14.46
CA GLY A 57 -0.58 -10.27 15.17
C GLY A 57 0.35 -11.46 15.39
N ARG A 58 1.57 -11.41 14.85
CA ARG A 58 2.50 -12.53 15.01
C ARG A 58 3.30 -12.40 16.29
N GLU A 59 3.70 -13.55 16.84
CA GLU A 59 4.41 -13.57 18.11
C GLU A 59 5.90 -13.33 17.99
N SER A 60 6.52 -13.73 16.88
CA SER A 60 7.95 -13.58 16.72
C SER A 60 8.28 -12.38 15.84
N LYS A 61 9.43 -11.76 16.13
CA LYS A 61 9.91 -10.63 15.34
C LYS A 61 10.22 -11.03 13.90
N SER A 62 10.68 -12.26 13.69
CA SER A 62 11.00 -12.72 12.35
C SER A 62 9.73 -12.91 11.51
N GLN A 63 8.65 -13.41 12.11
CA GLN A 63 7.37 -13.52 11.40
C GLN A 63 6.80 -12.15 11.08
N MET A 64 6.85 -11.22 12.04
CA MET A 64 6.42 -9.85 11.81
C MET A 64 7.20 -9.22 10.66
N ALA A 65 8.53 -9.41 10.65
CA ALA A 65 9.38 -8.87 9.60
C ALA A 65 9.00 -9.41 8.22
N ASN A 66 8.62 -10.70 8.14
CA ASN A 66 8.21 -11.27 6.86
C ASN A 66 6.97 -10.57 6.30
N PHE A 67 5.98 -10.31 7.16
CA PHE A 67 4.77 -9.60 6.71
C PHE A 67 5.05 -8.14 6.34
N LEU A 68 5.96 -7.50 7.07
CA LEU A 68 6.36 -6.14 6.72
C LEU A 68 7.07 -6.09 5.37
N ARG A 69 7.87 -7.11 5.05
CA ARG A 69 8.53 -7.20 3.73
C ARG A 69 7.51 -7.41 2.62
N ILE A 70 6.46 -8.20 2.87
CA ILE A 70 5.38 -8.37 1.90
C ILE A 70 4.68 -7.02 1.66
N ALA A 71 4.38 -6.29 2.74
CA ALA A 71 3.78 -4.96 2.62
C ALA A 71 4.65 -4.02 1.80
N LYS A 72 5.97 -4.05 2.04
CA LYS A 72 6.91 -3.22 1.29
C LYS A 72 6.93 -3.59 -0.18
N GLY A 73 6.89 -4.89 -0.48
CA GLY A 73 6.82 -5.35 -1.88
C GLY A 73 5.53 -4.93 -2.55
N SER A 74 4.42 -4.98 -1.82
CA SER A 74 3.12 -4.53 -2.34
C SER A 74 3.14 -3.03 -2.64
N ALA A 75 3.83 -2.25 -1.82
CA ALA A 75 3.97 -0.81 -2.05
C ALA A 75 4.75 -0.55 -3.35
N ALA A 76 5.83 -1.29 -3.58
CA ALA A 76 6.60 -1.17 -4.82
C ALA A 76 5.77 -1.59 -6.03
N GLU A 77 4.98 -2.64 -5.89
CA GLU A 77 4.09 -3.10 -6.95
C GLU A 77 3.06 -2.03 -7.29
N LEU A 78 2.43 -1.45 -6.27
CA LEU A 78 1.45 -0.39 -6.46
C LEU A 78 2.07 0.83 -7.13
N GLU A 79 3.25 1.24 -6.68
CA GLU A 79 3.93 2.38 -7.28
C GLU A 79 4.17 2.14 -8.77
N THR A 80 4.61 0.94 -9.12
CA THR A 80 4.83 0.56 -10.51
C THR A 80 3.53 0.66 -11.32
N GLN A 81 2.44 0.16 -10.76
CA GLN A 81 1.14 0.18 -11.44
C GLN A 81 0.64 1.61 -11.65
N LEU A 82 0.82 2.49 -10.66
CA LEU A 82 0.40 3.88 -10.77
C LEU A 82 1.29 4.64 -11.76
N LEU A 83 2.58 4.34 -11.80
CA LEU A 83 3.48 4.90 -12.80
C LEU A 83 3.05 4.46 -14.20
N LEU A 84 2.65 3.21 -14.35
CA LEU A 84 2.16 2.71 -15.62
C LEU A 84 0.89 3.46 -16.04
N CYS A 85 -0.03 3.72 -15.11
CA CYS A 85 -1.23 4.50 -15.40
C CYS A 85 -0.88 5.89 -15.93
N LYS A 86 0.14 6.50 -15.36
CA LYS A 86 0.62 7.81 -15.81
C LYS A 86 1.20 7.72 -17.22
N GLU A 87 2.05 6.72 -17.46
CA GLU A 87 2.73 6.56 -18.76
C GLU A 87 1.75 6.27 -19.89
N ILE A 88 0.71 5.48 -19.61
CA ILE A 88 -0.32 5.17 -20.61
C ILE A 88 -1.28 6.36 -20.81
N GLY A 89 -1.36 7.25 -19.83
CA GLY A 89 -2.25 8.41 -19.91
C GLY A 89 -3.61 8.19 -19.26
N PHE A 90 -3.76 7.13 -18.45
CA PHE A 90 -5.02 6.89 -17.74
C PHE A 90 -5.25 7.86 -16.60
N ILE A 91 -4.17 8.32 -15.94
CA ILE A 91 -4.25 9.22 -14.79
C ILE A 91 -3.19 10.31 -14.96
N GLU A 92 -3.59 11.56 -14.82
CA GLU A 92 -2.65 12.69 -14.87
C GLU A 92 -1.73 12.69 -13.66
N GLU A 93 -0.51 13.10 -13.87
CA GLU A 93 0.53 13.11 -12.82
C GLU A 93 0.10 13.89 -11.58
N THR A 94 -0.57 15.02 -11.77
CA THR A 94 -1.00 15.86 -10.66
C THR A 94 -1.96 15.12 -9.72
N LYS A 95 -2.73 14.18 -10.24
CA LYS A 95 -3.68 13.40 -9.43
C LYS A 95 -3.01 12.28 -8.65
N LEU A 96 -1.75 11.98 -8.96
CA LEU A 96 -1.00 10.91 -8.30
C LEU A 96 -0.10 11.40 -7.17
N GLU A 97 0.03 12.72 -7.00
CA GLU A 97 0.98 13.30 -6.05
C GLU A 97 0.75 12.83 -4.61
N THR A 98 -0.51 12.83 -4.18
CA THR A 98 -0.84 12.40 -2.82
C THR A 98 -0.49 10.93 -2.60
N SER A 99 -0.83 10.08 -3.58
CA SER A 99 -0.54 8.65 -3.47
C SER A 99 0.96 8.38 -3.44
N PHE A 100 1.75 9.07 -4.27
CA PHE A 100 3.19 8.89 -4.28
C PHE A 100 3.83 9.38 -2.98
N ALA A 101 3.32 10.48 -2.42
CA ALA A 101 3.82 10.97 -1.14
C ALA A 101 3.54 9.97 -0.02
N LEU A 102 2.33 9.40 0.02
CA LEU A 102 1.97 8.39 1.00
C LEU A 102 2.81 7.11 0.83
N LEU A 103 3.03 6.68 -0.41
CA LEU A 103 3.85 5.50 -0.69
C LEU A 103 5.28 5.70 -0.17
N ASP A 104 5.84 6.88 -0.39
CA ASP A 104 7.18 7.19 0.09
C ASP A 104 7.26 7.12 1.62
N GLU A 105 6.30 7.76 2.29
CA GLU A 105 6.25 7.75 3.75
C GLU A 105 6.09 6.33 4.29
N ILE A 106 5.15 5.57 3.73
CA ILE A 106 4.88 4.19 4.16
C ILE A 106 6.14 3.33 4.00
N SER A 107 6.81 3.44 2.87
CA SER A 107 8.01 2.64 2.59
C SER A 107 9.13 2.96 3.58
N ARG A 108 9.32 4.25 3.89
CA ARG A 108 10.33 4.66 4.89
C ARG A 108 9.99 4.13 6.27
N MET A 109 8.71 4.21 6.66
CA MET A 109 8.28 3.74 7.98
C MET A 109 8.45 2.23 8.10
N ILE A 110 8.13 1.48 7.06
CA ILE A 110 8.34 0.02 7.08
C ILE A 110 9.82 -0.30 7.22
N ARG A 111 10.68 0.40 6.47
CA ARG A 111 12.12 0.19 6.59
C ARG A 111 12.62 0.46 8.00
N SER A 112 12.11 1.53 8.63
CA SER A 112 12.47 1.84 10.02
C SER A 112 12.05 0.71 10.95
N LEU A 113 10.84 0.20 10.80
CA LEU A 113 10.35 -0.90 11.62
C LEU A 113 11.19 -2.16 11.43
N LEU A 114 11.61 -2.44 10.21
CA LEU A 114 12.44 -3.61 9.91
C LEU A 114 13.82 -3.50 10.56
N ARG A 115 14.35 -2.29 10.70
CA ARG A 115 15.67 -2.08 11.33
C ARG A 115 15.62 -2.15 12.85
N MET A 116 14.45 -1.99 13.45
CA MET A 116 14.28 -1.94 14.90
C MET A 116 14.21 -3.31 15.56
N ARG A 117 14.24 -4.40 14.83
CA ARG A 117 14.11 -5.74 15.41
C ARG A 117 15.44 -6.32 15.91
#